data_d097caefd2b725c53564c4936cf2187c
#
_entry.id   d097caefd2b725c53564c4936cf2187c
#
_cell.length_a   1.000
_cell.length_b   1.000
_cell.length_c   1.000
_cell.angle_alpha   90.00
_cell.angle_beta   90.00
_cell.angle_gamma   90.00
#
_symmetry.space_group_name_H-M   'P 1'
#
loop_
_entity.id
_entity.type
_entity.pdbx_description
1 polymer ?
#
loop_
_entity_poly.entity_id
_entity_poly.type
_entity_poly.pdbx_seq_one_letter_code
_entity_poly.pdbx_strand_id
1 'polypeptide(L)' 'MDMVKMGSFLAELRKERNLTQAELGEKLGVTNKTISRWETGVSPTKGY' A
#
# COMPACT_ATOMS: atom_id res chain seq x y z
N MET A 1 8.64 7.92 -8.67
CA MET A 1 7.81 8.19 -7.49
C MET A 1 8.42 7.52 -6.27
N ASP A 2 8.42 8.23 -5.17
CA ASP A 2 8.98 7.73 -3.93
C ASP A 2 8.04 6.70 -3.31
N MET A 3 8.57 5.53 -2.96
CA MET A 3 7.76 4.46 -2.35
C MET A 3 7.13 4.89 -1.04
N VAL A 4 7.85 5.69 -0.26
CA VAL A 4 7.33 6.17 1.02
C VAL A 4 6.14 7.09 0.79
N LYS A 5 6.27 8.00 -0.15
CA LYS A 5 5.18 8.93 -0.46
C LYS A 5 3.98 8.21 -1.05
N MET A 6 4.23 7.22 -1.92
CA MET A 6 3.15 6.43 -2.49
C MET A 6 2.43 5.65 -1.40
N GLY A 7 3.18 5.08 -0.48
CA GLY A 7 2.59 4.33 0.63
C GLY A 7 1.72 5.21 1.52
N SER A 8 2.21 6.40 1.84
CA SER A 8 1.43 7.36 2.64
C SER A 8 0.15 7.75 1.93
N PHE A 9 0.24 8.00 0.64
CA PHE A 9 -0.93 8.36 -0.16
C PHE A 9 -1.97 7.23 -0.15
N LEU A 10 -1.50 6.01 -0.33
CA LEU A 10 -2.40 4.85 -0.33
C LEU A 10 -3.06 4.65 1.02
N ALA A 11 -2.31 4.82 2.10
CA ALA A 11 -2.87 4.68 3.44
C ALA A 11 -3.94 5.72 3.70
N GLU A 12 -3.69 6.96 3.31
CA GLU A 12 -4.66 8.03 3.47
C GLU A 12 -5.91 7.77 2.65
N LEU A 13 -5.74 7.37 1.40
CA LEU A 13 -6.85 7.07 0.51
C LEU A 13 -7.71 5.96 1.08
N ARG A 14 -7.05 4.92 1.59
CA ARG A 14 -7.74 3.79 2.19
C ARG A 14 -8.57 4.22 3.40
N LYS A 15 -7.96 5.00 4.27
CA LYS A 15 -8.63 5.47 5.48
C LYS A 15 -9.81 6.38 5.14
N GLU A 16 -9.62 7.23 4.18
CA GLU A 16 -10.68 8.15 3.73
C GLU A 16 -11.90 7.40 3.25
N ARG A 17 -11.69 6.25 2.63
CA ARG A 17 -12.76 5.45 2.08
C ARG A 17 -13.19 4.30 3.01
N ASN A 18 -12.62 4.26 4.20
CA ASN A 18 -12.91 3.22 5.19
C ASN A 18 -12.68 1.82 4.62
N LEU A 19 -11.58 1.67 3.90
CA LEU A 19 -11.22 0.37 3.31
C LEU A 19 -10.16 -0.32 4.15
N THR A 20 -10.21 -1.64 4.17
CA THR A 20 -9.12 -2.43 4.75
C THR A 20 -8.04 -2.58 3.68
N GLN A 21 -6.87 -3.05 4.10
CA GLN A 21 -5.78 -3.32 3.14
C GLN A 21 -6.23 -4.36 2.12
N ALA A 22 -6.95 -5.37 2.57
CA ALA A 22 -7.44 -6.41 1.67
C ALA A 22 -8.42 -5.83 0.64
N GLU A 23 -9.30 -4.95 1.09
CA GLU A 23 -10.26 -4.32 0.20
C GLU A 23 -9.57 -3.44 -0.85
N LEU A 24 -8.60 -2.67 -0.43
CA LEU A 24 -7.87 -1.84 -1.37
C LEU A 24 -7.09 -2.70 -2.35
N GLY A 25 -6.46 -3.75 -1.87
CA GLY A 25 -5.74 -4.68 -2.74
C GLY A 25 -6.64 -5.26 -3.81
N GLU A 26 -7.84 -5.64 -3.42
CA GLU A 26 -8.82 -6.19 -4.35
C GLU A 26 -9.17 -5.19 -5.45
N LYS A 27 -9.35 -3.94 -5.07
CA LYS A 27 -9.67 -2.89 -6.03
C LYS A 27 -8.53 -2.63 -7.00
N LEU A 28 -7.31 -2.76 -6.54
CA LEU A 28 -6.14 -2.52 -7.37
C LEU A 28 -5.63 -3.77 -8.07
N GLY A 29 -6.20 -4.91 -7.76
CA GLY A 29 -5.77 -6.16 -8.36
C GLY A 29 -4.48 -6.71 -7.78
N VAL A 30 -4.20 -6.39 -6.52
CA VAL A 30 -3.01 -6.88 -5.83
C VAL A 30 -3.41 -7.48 -4.49
N THR A 31 -2.46 -8.13 -3.83
CA THR A 31 -2.74 -8.75 -2.55
C THR A 31 -2.65 -7.73 -1.42
N ASN A 32 -3.24 -8.06 -0.27
CA ASN A 32 -3.14 -7.19 0.89
C ASN A 32 -1.70 -7.09 1.39
N LYS A 33 -0.90 -8.11 1.17
CA LYS A 33 0.53 -8.05 1.52
C LYS A 33 1.24 -6.98 0.72
N THR A 34 0.90 -6.85 -0.54
CA THR A 34 1.46 -5.81 -1.39
C THR A 34 1.08 -4.43 -0.88
N ILE A 35 -0.19 -4.25 -0.51
CA ILE A 35 -0.65 -2.98 0.04
C ILE A 35 0.10 -2.65 1.33
N SER A 36 0.25 -3.64 2.20
CA SER A 36 0.97 -3.45 3.45
C SER A 36 2.41 -3.01 3.22
N ARG A 37 3.08 -3.62 2.26
CA ARG A 37 4.45 -3.24 1.92
C ARG A 37 4.53 -1.82 1.40
N TRP A 38 3.60 -1.45 0.55
CA TRP A 38 3.57 -0.10 0.01
C TRP A 38 3.32 0.93 1.10
N GLU A 39 2.39 0.65 2.00
CA GLU A 39 2.06 1.58 3.07
C GLU A 39 3.20 1.77 4.06
N THR A 40 4.02 0.75 4.25
CA THR A 40 5.16 0.87 5.15
C THR A 40 6.41 1.38 4.45
N GLY A 41 6.36 1.52 3.14
CA GLY A 41 7.50 2.01 2.38
C GLY A 41 8.60 0.99 2.19
N VAL A 42 8.30 -0.28 2.42
CA VAL A 42 9.29 -1.34 2.27
C VAL A 42 9.43 -1.70 0.81
N SER A 43 10.66 -1.69 0.33
CA SER A 43 10.94 -2.07 -1.06
C SER A 43 10.65 -3.55 -1.28
N PRO A 44 10.09 -3.91 -2.43
CA PRO A 44 9.85 -5.33 -2.73
C PRO A 44 11.14 -6.13 -2.85
N THR A 45 12.23 -5.47 -3.22
CA THR A 45 13.53 -6.11 -3.17
C THR A 45 14.22 -5.59 -1.93
N LYS A 46 14.73 -6.46 -1.15
CA LYS A 46 15.38 -6.04 0.07
C LYS A 46 16.72 -5.44 -0.20
N GLY A 47 17.01 -4.66 -0.89
CA GLY A 47 18.21 -4.00 -1.27
C GLY A 47 19.43 -4.15 -0.35
N TYR A 48 19.55 -5.20 0.33
CA TYR A 48 20.68 -5.39 1.21
C TYR A 48 21.00 -6.84 1.36
#